data_75b504959d8e773275440a7414bb7800
#
_entry.id   75b504959d8e773275440a7414bb7800
#
_cell.length_a   1.000
_cell.length_b   1.000
_cell.length_c   1.000
_cell.angle_alpha   90.00
_cell.angle_beta   90.00
_cell.angle_gamma   90.00
#
_symmetry.space_group_name_H-M   'P 1'
#
loop_
_entity.id
_entity.type
_entity.pdbx_description
1 polymer ?
#
loop_
_entity_poly.entity_id
_entity_poly.type
_entity_poly.pdbx_seq_one_letter_code
_entity_poly.pdbx_strand_id
1 'polypeptide(L)'
;ALSTVNGALSEAVGQMYVAKYFPASSKEKMLKMVGDLQKALGDRISSLEWMSDATKAKAQEKLAAFIVKIGYPDTWRDYSGLEIKNDSYWANVRRSNIFEVNYMLADVDKPVDKTRWGMSPQTVNAYYNPTTNEICFPAAILQPPFFNPEADDAVNYGAIGVVIGHEMTHGFDDQGRQYDKDGNLKDWWTEEDAKKFEERAQVMVNFFDSIEVAPGVHANGELTLGENIADHGGLQVSFAAFKKAMETAPLEVVDGFTPEQRFFLAYANVWAGHIRPEEILRLTKLDPHSLGKWRVDGALPHIQNWYEAFNITEHDPMFVAKDKRVSIWLSLIHI
;
A
#
# COMPACT_ATOMS: atom_id res chain seq x y z
N ALA A 1 22.89 10.25 -15.06
CA ALA A 1 22.22 10.73 -16.27
C ALA A 1 20.74 10.29 -16.29
N LEU A 2 20.43 8.98 -16.20
CA LEU A 2 19.05 8.49 -16.27
C LEU A 2 18.16 9.08 -15.16
N SER A 3 18.61 9.07 -13.92
CA SER A 3 17.89 9.65 -12.78
C SER A 3 17.58 11.14 -12.98
N THR A 4 18.52 11.90 -13.57
CA THR A 4 18.34 13.32 -13.85
C THR A 4 17.29 13.55 -14.94
N VAL A 5 17.28 12.74 -16.00
CA VAL A 5 16.24 12.81 -17.04
C VAL A 5 14.89 12.48 -16.47
N ASN A 6 14.80 11.41 -15.66
CA ASN A 6 13.59 11.04 -14.95
C ASN A 6 13.04 12.16 -14.04
N GLY A 7 13.93 12.87 -13.32
CA GLY A 7 13.52 13.99 -12.48
C GLY A 7 13.10 15.23 -13.28
N ALA A 8 13.82 15.53 -14.37
CA ALA A 8 13.57 16.73 -15.18
C ALA A 8 12.36 16.63 -16.11
N LEU A 9 12.08 15.43 -16.63
CA LEU A 9 11.06 15.15 -17.67
C LEU A 9 10.18 13.95 -17.26
N SER A 10 9.84 13.87 -15.98
CA SER A 10 9.23 12.67 -15.37
C SER A 10 8.00 12.16 -16.11
N GLU A 11 7.03 13.02 -16.43
CA GLU A 11 5.82 12.61 -17.13
C GLU A 11 6.03 12.41 -18.64
N ALA A 12 6.98 13.13 -19.27
CA ALA A 12 7.33 12.87 -20.66
C ALA A 12 7.96 11.47 -20.84
N VAL A 13 8.83 11.06 -19.90
CA VAL A 13 9.34 9.67 -19.83
C VAL A 13 8.20 8.71 -19.50
N GLY A 14 7.27 9.10 -18.62
CA GLY A 14 6.08 8.33 -18.27
C GLY A 14 5.19 8.01 -19.46
N GLN A 15 4.97 8.97 -20.37
CA GLN A 15 4.21 8.73 -21.61
C GLN A 15 4.86 7.64 -22.46
N MET A 16 6.18 7.68 -22.62
CA MET A 16 6.92 6.66 -23.38
C MET A 16 6.83 5.28 -22.72
N TYR A 17 6.93 5.25 -21.37
CA TYR A 17 6.81 4.03 -20.59
C TYR A 17 5.42 3.39 -20.76
N VAL A 18 4.37 4.18 -20.53
CA VAL A 18 2.97 3.74 -20.62
C VAL A 18 2.65 3.23 -22.01
N ALA A 19 3.04 3.97 -23.07
CA ALA A 19 2.80 3.57 -24.45
C ALA A 19 3.43 2.21 -24.79
N LYS A 20 4.52 1.83 -24.12
CA LYS A 20 5.23 0.57 -24.37
C LYS A 20 4.79 -0.58 -23.48
N TYR A 21 4.48 -0.31 -22.19
CA TYR A 21 4.39 -1.37 -21.19
C TYR A 21 3.04 -1.46 -20.46
N PHE A 22 2.14 -0.50 -20.64
CA PHE A 22 0.88 -0.49 -19.87
C PHE A 22 -0.35 -0.37 -20.78
N PRO A 23 -0.95 -1.49 -21.21
CA PRO A 23 -2.13 -1.49 -22.05
C PRO A 23 -3.39 -1.04 -21.29
N ALA A 24 -4.36 -0.45 -21.99
CA ALA A 24 -5.61 0.03 -21.40
C ALA A 24 -6.40 -1.07 -20.64
N SER A 25 -6.34 -2.32 -21.14
CA SER A 25 -6.98 -3.47 -20.48
C SER A 25 -6.45 -3.74 -19.07
N SER A 26 -5.18 -3.42 -18.79
CA SER A 26 -4.61 -3.51 -17.44
C SER A 26 -5.22 -2.47 -16.51
N LYS A 27 -5.45 -1.24 -16.99
CA LYS A 27 -6.12 -0.17 -16.22
C LYS A 27 -7.54 -0.60 -15.80
N GLU A 28 -8.31 -1.20 -16.71
CA GLU A 28 -9.67 -1.69 -16.43
C GLU A 28 -9.69 -2.82 -15.38
N LYS A 29 -8.78 -3.81 -15.53
CA LYS A 29 -8.65 -4.88 -14.52
C LYS A 29 -8.30 -4.32 -13.14
N MET A 30 -7.42 -3.34 -13.07
CA MET A 30 -7.02 -2.72 -11.81
C MET A 30 -8.15 -1.91 -11.17
N LEU A 31 -8.90 -1.13 -11.95
CA LEU A 31 -10.06 -0.39 -11.43
C LEU A 31 -11.11 -1.33 -10.85
N LYS A 32 -11.35 -2.48 -11.50
CA LYS A 32 -12.24 -3.50 -10.93
C LYS A 32 -11.71 -4.02 -9.60
N MET A 33 -10.43 -4.41 -9.52
CA MET A 33 -9.81 -4.93 -8.31
C MET A 33 -9.86 -3.89 -7.17
N VAL A 34 -9.58 -2.61 -7.44
CA VAL A 34 -9.72 -1.53 -6.47
C VAL A 34 -11.15 -1.46 -5.93
N GLY A 35 -12.17 -1.55 -6.78
CA GLY A 35 -13.57 -1.59 -6.36
C GLY A 35 -13.89 -2.78 -5.46
N ASP A 36 -13.39 -3.96 -5.80
CA ASP A 36 -13.58 -5.19 -5.00
C ASP A 36 -12.92 -5.03 -3.61
N LEU A 37 -11.70 -4.49 -3.54
CA LEU A 37 -11.00 -4.24 -2.28
C LEU A 37 -11.66 -3.13 -1.46
N GLN A 38 -12.11 -2.04 -2.09
CA GLN A 38 -12.81 -0.95 -1.41
C GLN A 38 -14.10 -1.47 -0.74
N LYS A 39 -14.83 -2.33 -1.45
CA LYS A 39 -16.00 -2.99 -0.87
C LYS A 39 -15.62 -3.89 0.31
N ALA A 40 -14.58 -4.72 0.17
CA ALA A 40 -14.12 -5.62 1.23
C ALA A 40 -13.66 -4.84 2.48
N LEU A 41 -12.97 -3.70 2.32
CA LEU A 41 -12.60 -2.83 3.43
C LEU A 41 -13.83 -2.20 4.09
N GLY A 42 -14.81 -1.75 3.31
CA GLY A 42 -16.07 -1.22 3.83
C GLY A 42 -16.86 -2.26 4.64
N ASP A 43 -16.98 -3.48 4.14
CA ASP A 43 -17.61 -4.60 4.83
C ASP A 43 -16.86 -4.90 6.15
N ARG A 44 -15.53 -4.86 6.13
CA ARG A 44 -14.69 -5.07 7.32
C ARG A 44 -14.89 -3.98 8.36
N ILE A 45 -14.81 -2.69 7.98
CA ILE A 45 -15.06 -1.57 8.90
C ILE A 45 -16.44 -1.72 9.57
N SER A 46 -17.46 -2.09 8.80
CA SER A 46 -18.81 -2.30 9.33
C SER A 46 -18.87 -3.40 10.38
N SER A 47 -18.02 -4.42 10.27
CA SER A 47 -17.99 -5.59 11.14
C SER A 47 -17.11 -5.43 12.39
N LEU A 48 -16.34 -4.33 12.54
CA LEU A 48 -15.47 -4.12 13.70
C LEU A 48 -16.30 -3.88 14.97
N GLU A 49 -16.26 -4.81 15.91
CA GLU A 49 -17.06 -4.71 17.15
C GLU A 49 -16.52 -3.67 18.14
N TRP A 50 -15.20 -3.38 18.07
CA TRP A 50 -14.57 -2.43 18.95
C TRP A 50 -14.81 -0.97 18.57
N MET A 51 -15.21 -0.70 17.34
CA MET A 51 -15.46 0.64 16.79
C MET A 51 -16.94 0.99 16.89
N SER A 52 -17.26 2.19 17.39
CA SER A 52 -18.62 2.70 17.50
C SER A 52 -19.26 2.94 16.11
N ASP A 53 -20.58 2.92 16.07
CA ASP A 53 -21.33 3.20 14.82
C ASP A 53 -21.06 4.61 14.29
N ALA A 54 -20.80 5.59 15.18
CA ALA A 54 -20.45 6.96 14.80
C ALA A 54 -19.12 7.00 14.04
N THR A 55 -18.08 6.34 14.54
CA THR A 55 -16.77 6.26 13.88
C THR A 55 -16.84 5.43 12.62
N LYS A 56 -17.58 4.30 12.61
CA LYS A 56 -17.83 3.50 11.39
C LYS A 56 -18.45 4.33 10.28
N ALA A 57 -19.47 5.14 10.58
CA ALA A 57 -20.12 5.98 9.59
C ALA A 57 -19.14 6.97 8.94
N LYS A 58 -18.28 7.60 9.75
CA LYS A 58 -17.23 8.51 9.26
C LYS A 58 -16.16 7.79 8.45
N ALA A 59 -15.76 6.59 8.88
CA ALA A 59 -14.82 5.76 8.13
C ALA A 59 -15.39 5.36 6.75
N GLN A 60 -16.68 5.02 6.68
CA GLN A 60 -17.35 4.73 5.40
C GLN A 60 -17.43 5.96 4.49
N GLU A 61 -17.75 7.16 5.05
CA GLU A 61 -17.70 8.41 4.30
C GLU A 61 -16.31 8.68 3.72
N LYS A 62 -15.25 8.45 4.51
CA LYS A 62 -13.86 8.64 4.08
C LYS A 62 -13.46 7.65 3.00
N LEU A 63 -13.79 6.37 3.17
CA LEU A 63 -13.52 5.33 2.18
C LEU A 63 -14.23 5.60 0.85
N ALA A 64 -15.48 6.04 0.89
CA ALA A 64 -16.26 6.37 -0.30
C ALA A 64 -15.72 7.62 -1.04
N ALA A 65 -14.98 8.48 -0.34
CA ALA A 65 -14.40 9.70 -0.88
C ALA A 65 -12.97 9.51 -1.42
N PHE A 66 -12.42 8.31 -1.44
CA PHE A 66 -11.09 8.04 -1.99
C PHE A 66 -11.00 8.42 -3.46
N ILE A 67 -10.01 9.24 -3.79
CA ILE A 67 -9.61 9.47 -5.17
C ILE A 67 -8.68 8.33 -5.59
N VAL A 68 -9.03 7.66 -6.69
CA VAL A 68 -8.30 6.50 -7.20
C VAL A 68 -7.52 6.87 -8.46
N LYS A 69 -6.20 6.70 -8.43
CA LYS A 69 -5.29 7.00 -9.54
C LYS A 69 -4.58 5.73 -10.00
N ILE A 70 -4.85 5.29 -11.23
CA ILE A 70 -4.34 4.02 -11.78
C ILE A 70 -3.56 4.24 -13.07
N GLY A 71 -2.31 3.78 -13.06
CA GLY A 71 -1.43 3.71 -14.24
C GLY A 71 -0.78 5.03 -14.61
N TYR A 72 -1.57 6.00 -15.01
CA TYR A 72 -1.08 7.29 -15.52
C TYR A 72 -2.15 8.38 -15.42
N PRO A 73 -1.74 9.69 -15.40
CA PRO A 73 -2.67 10.81 -15.31
C PRO A 73 -3.48 10.98 -16.59
N ASP A 74 -4.72 11.44 -16.47
CA ASP A 74 -5.60 11.70 -17.63
C ASP A 74 -5.11 12.90 -18.46
N THR A 75 -4.44 13.85 -17.80
CA THR A 75 -3.82 15.01 -18.44
C THR A 75 -2.34 15.03 -18.12
N TRP A 76 -1.51 14.96 -19.17
CA TRP A 76 -0.07 14.99 -19.03
C TRP A 76 0.43 16.41 -18.79
N ARG A 77 1.52 16.53 -18.02
CA ARG A 77 2.19 17.80 -17.78
C ARG A 77 2.69 18.42 -19.07
N ASP A 78 2.42 19.71 -19.27
CA ASP A 78 2.94 20.49 -20.39
C ASP A 78 4.38 20.92 -20.11
N TYR A 79 5.31 20.50 -20.96
CA TYR A 79 6.73 20.87 -20.95
C TYR A 79 7.10 21.91 -22.02
N SER A 80 6.13 22.50 -22.73
CA SER A 80 6.39 23.45 -23.84
C SER A 80 7.20 24.68 -23.38
N GLY A 81 7.07 25.07 -22.10
CA GLY A 81 7.85 26.13 -21.48
C GLY A 81 9.28 25.76 -21.07
N LEU A 82 9.68 24.48 -21.17
CA LEU A 82 11.01 24.00 -20.82
C LEU A 82 11.94 23.99 -22.04
N GLU A 83 12.88 24.90 -22.10
CA GLU A 83 13.86 24.94 -23.16
C GLU A 83 15.05 24.00 -22.89
N ILE A 84 15.29 23.05 -23.78
CA ILE A 84 16.47 22.16 -23.77
C ILE A 84 17.39 22.57 -24.93
N LYS A 85 18.67 22.82 -24.64
CA LYS A 85 19.68 23.27 -25.62
C LYS A 85 20.84 22.29 -25.73
N ASN A 86 21.49 22.31 -26.88
CA ASN A 86 22.75 21.59 -27.10
C ASN A 86 24.00 22.45 -26.67
N ASP A 87 23.93 22.95 -25.42
CA ASP A 87 25.00 23.76 -24.83
C ASP A 87 25.76 23.00 -23.73
N SER A 88 25.15 22.75 -22.60
CA SER A 88 25.72 21.91 -21.56
C SER A 88 24.65 21.17 -20.76
N TYR A 89 25.04 20.00 -20.25
CA TYR A 89 24.20 19.20 -19.35
C TYR A 89 23.79 20.01 -18.11
N TRP A 90 24.75 20.70 -17.49
CA TRP A 90 24.48 21.54 -16.31
C TRP A 90 23.48 22.66 -16.59
N ALA A 91 23.60 23.33 -17.73
CA ALA A 91 22.65 24.39 -18.09
C ALA A 91 21.22 23.84 -18.32
N ASN A 92 21.08 22.66 -18.90
CA ASN A 92 19.79 22.00 -19.05
C ASN A 92 19.19 21.58 -17.70
N VAL A 93 19.98 21.04 -16.78
CA VAL A 93 19.52 20.73 -15.41
C VAL A 93 19.05 21.99 -14.69
N ARG A 94 19.78 23.10 -14.81
CA ARG A 94 19.38 24.37 -14.22
C ARG A 94 18.07 24.90 -14.81
N ARG A 95 17.88 24.84 -16.14
CA ARG A 95 16.64 25.25 -16.81
C ARG A 95 15.46 24.40 -16.32
N SER A 96 15.66 23.10 -16.18
CA SER A 96 14.66 22.18 -15.62
C SER A 96 14.30 22.52 -14.18
N ASN A 97 15.28 22.81 -13.32
CA ASN A 97 15.01 23.19 -11.93
C ASN A 97 14.23 24.53 -11.85
N ILE A 98 14.57 25.51 -12.70
CA ILE A 98 13.83 26.77 -12.77
C ILE A 98 12.39 26.53 -13.24
N PHE A 99 12.21 25.70 -14.26
CA PHE A 99 10.87 25.31 -14.74
C PHE A 99 10.05 24.64 -13.64
N GLU A 100 10.65 23.73 -12.88
CA GLU A 100 10.00 23.04 -11.77
C GLU A 100 9.58 23.99 -10.64
N VAL A 101 10.48 24.88 -10.23
CA VAL A 101 10.18 25.89 -9.20
C VAL A 101 9.04 26.80 -9.66
N ASN A 102 9.08 27.29 -10.92
CA ASN A 102 8.02 28.13 -11.47
C ASN A 102 6.68 27.38 -11.55
N TYR A 103 6.71 26.08 -11.88
CA TYR A 103 5.52 25.23 -11.90
C TYR A 103 4.89 25.11 -10.51
N MET A 104 5.71 24.89 -9.46
CA MET A 104 5.21 24.85 -8.08
C MET A 104 4.70 26.23 -7.60
N LEU A 105 5.44 27.30 -7.90
CA LEU A 105 5.02 28.64 -7.53
C LEU A 105 3.74 29.11 -8.22
N ALA A 106 3.42 28.55 -9.39
CA ALA A 106 2.18 28.86 -10.09
C ALA A 106 0.92 28.34 -9.34
N ASP A 107 1.07 27.55 -8.29
CA ASP A 107 -0.03 27.06 -7.44
C ASP A 107 -0.32 27.95 -6.24
N VAL A 108 0.54 28.93 -5.96
CA VAL A 108 0.31 29.88 -4.87
C VAL A 108 -1.03 30.58 -5.08
N ASP A 109 -1.81 30.66 -4.02
CA ASP A 109 -3.18 31.22 -3.98
C ASP A 109 -4.22 30.49 -4.87
N LYS A 110 -3.93 29.26 -5.33
CA LYS A 110 -4.89 28.41 -6.03
C LYS A 110 -5.41 27.28 -5.15
N PRO A 111 -6.63 26.79 -5.41
CA PRO A 111 -7.11 25.55 -4.81
C PRO A 111 -6.18 24.38 -5.14
N VAL A 112 -6.13 23.40 -4.23
CA VAL A 112 -5.36 22.15 -4.45
C VAL A 112 -5.85 21.44 -5.71
N ASP A 113 -4.94 21.19 -6.64
CA ASP A 113 -5.23 20.42 -7.85
C ASP A 113 -5.12 18.91 -7.53
N LYS A 114 -6.26 18.29 -7.26
CA LYS A 114 -6.36 16.86 -6.95
C LYS A 114 -6.13 15.94 -8.17
N THR A 115 -5.97 16.49 -9.37
CA THR A 115 -5.65 15.70 -10.57
C THR A 115 -4.16 15.38 -10.71
N ARG A 116 -3.29 16.13 -10.04
CA ARG A 116 -1.84 15.92 -10.06
C ARG A 116 -1.41 14.65 -9.37
N TRP A 117 -0.41 14.01 -9.92
CA TRP A 117 0.19 12.80 -9.39
C TRP A 117 1.46 13.11 -8.58
N GLY A 118 1.63 12.45 -7.44
CA GLY A 118 2.84 12.54 -6.62
C GLY A 118 3.99 11.68 -7.13
N MET A 119 3.69 10.67 -7.96
CA MET A 119 4.68 9.77 -8.57
C MET A 119 4.47 9.68 -10.07
N SER A 120 5.57 9.59 -10.83
CA SER A 120 5.50 9.38 -12.28
C SER A 120 5.13 7.94 -12.64
N PRO A 121 4.53 7.68 -13.80
CA PRO A 121 4.05 6.35 -14.20
C PRO A 121 5.13 5.25 -14.22
N GLN A 122 6.40 5.57 -14.40
CA GLN A 122 7.52 4.63 -14.39
C GLN A 122 8.09 4.36 -12.98
N THR A 123 7.45 4.84 -11.93
CA THR A 123 7.84 4.58 -10.53
C THR A 123 7.29 3.24 -10.07
N VAL A 124 8.18 2.35 -9.58
CA VAL A 124 7.77 1.08 -8.96
C VAL A 124 7.48 1.36 -7.48
N ASN A 125 6.34 1.95 -7.21
CA ASN A 125 5.81 2.22 -5.88
C ASN A 125 4.33 2.59 -5.98
N ALA A 126 3.68 2.77 -4.82
CA ALA A 126 2.33 3.29 -4.66
C ALA A 126 2.31 4.30 -3.50
N TYR A 127 1.22 5.01 -3.30
CA TYR A 127 1.05 5.86 -2.12
C TYR A 127 -0.41 6.13 -1.78
N TYR A 128 -0.67 6.36 -0.49
CA TYR A 128 -1.83 7.09 0.01
C TYR A 128 -1.41 8.51 0.38
N ASN A 129 -2.18 9.52 -0.01
CA ASN A 129 -1.98 10.91 0.40
C ASN A 129 -3.15 11.37 1.29
N PRO A 130 -2.93 11.59 2.60
CA PRO A 130 -3.99 11.97 3.52
C PRO A 130 -4.57 13.36 3.24
N THR A 131 -3.77 14.29 2.67
CA THR A 131 -4.21 15.68 2.43
C THR A 131 -5.15 15.81 1.24
N THR A 132 -5.18 14.84 0.35
CA THR A 132 -6.10 14.76 -0.81
C THR A 132 -7.07 13.59 -0.70
N ASN A 133 -6.85 12.69 0.25
CA ASN A 133 -7.56 11.43 0.44
C ASN A 133 -7.54 10.57 -0.83
N GLU A 134 -6.33 10.34 -1.36
CA GLU A 134 -6.10 9.63 -2.61
C GLU A 134 -5.17 8.43 -2.47
N ILE A 135 -5.42 7.40 -3.27
CA ILE A 135 -4.55 6.25 -3.49
C ILE A 135 -4.05 6.27 -4.94
N CYS A 136 -2.77 6.02 -5.14
CA CYS A 136 -2.14 6.10 -6.45
C CYS A 136 -1.25 4.89 -6.73
N PHE A 137 -1.46 4.29 -7.90
CA PHE A 137 -0.71 3.12 -8.38
C PHE A 137 -0.16 3.39 -9.76
N PRO A 138 1.09 3.88 -9.88
CA PRO A 138 1.76 4.10 -11.16
C PRO A 138 1.85 2.85 -12.04
N ALA A 139 1.92 3.01 -13.35
CA ALA A 139 1.95 1.89 -14.29
C ALA A 139 3.08 0.87 -14.02
N ALA A 140 4.21 1.33 -13.47
CA ALA A 140 5.36 0.45 -13.26
C ALA A 140 5.20 -0.53 -12.10
N ILE A 141 4.41 -0.21 -11.05
CA ILE A 141 4.09 -1.20 -10.02
C ILE A 141 3.03 -2.22 -10.51
N LEU A 142 2.27 -1.86 -11.54
CA LEU A 142 1.27 -2.70 -12.16
C LEU A 142 1.89 -3.63 -13.22
N GLN A 143 3.03 -4.23 -12.88
CA GLN A 143 3.83 -5.16 -13.67
C GLN A 143 4.29 -6.33 -12.78
N PRO A 144 4.70 -7.48 -13.35
CA PRO A 144 5.31 -8.54 -12.55
C PRO A 144 6.51 -8.04 -11.73
N PRO A 145 6.67 -8.49 -10.47
CA PRO A 145 5.93 -9.58 -9.80
C PRO A 145 4.63 -9.13 -9.11
N PHE A 146 4.28 -7.84 -9.11
CA PHE A 146 3.09 -7.32 -8.40
C PHE A 146 1.79 -7.63 -9.14
N PHE A 147 1.76 -7.39 -10.46
CA PHE A 147 0.61 -7.67 -11.30
C PHE A 147 1.02 -8.40 -12.58
N ASN A 148 0.36 -9.52 -12.86
CA ASN A 148 0.49 -10.25 -14.11
C ASN A 148 -0.90 -10.50 -14.72
N PRO A 149 -1.26 -9.88 -15.86
CA PRO A 149 -2.56 -10.05 -16.48
C PRO A 149 -2.87 -11.49 -16.91
N GLU A 150 -1.83 -12.34 -17.04
CA GLU A 150 -1.92 -13.76 -17.42
C GLU A 150 -1.97 -14.70 -16.20
N ALA A 151 -1.69 -14.21 -15.00
CA ALA A 151 -1.79 -15.01 -13.77
C ALA A 151 -3.23 -15.09 -13.27
N ASP A 152 -3.50 -16.11 -12.46
CA ASP A 152 -4.80 -16.24 -11.80
C ASP A 152 -5.02 -15.22 -10.68
N ASP A 153 -6.25 -15.13 -10.20
CA ASP A 153 -6.64 -14.16 -9.17
C ASP A 153 -5.92 -14.40 -7.86
N ALA A 154 -5.59 -15.65 -7.47
CA ALA A 154 -4.85 -15.91 -6.25
C ALA A 154 -3.49 -15.18 -6.24
N VAL A 155 -2.77 -15.22 -7.36
CA VAL A 155 -1.48 -14.53 -7.50
C VAL A 155 -1.66 -13.01 -7.49
N ASN A 156 -2.61 -12.47 -8.27
CA ASN A 156 -2.80 -11.03 -8.37
C ASN A 156 -3.36 -10.40 -7.09
N TYR A 157 -4.33 -11.04 -6.43
CA TYR A 157 -4.81 -10.56 -5.12
C TYR A 157 -3.74 -10.71 -4.03
N GLY A 158 -2.94 -11.79 -4.05
CA GLY A 158 -1.83 -11.98 -3.11
C GLY A 158 -0.70 -10.98 -3.27
N ALA A 159 -0.48 -10.46 -4.47
CA ALA A 159 0.57 -9.50 -4.77
C ALA A 159 0.02 -8.05 -4.81
N ILE A 160 -0.40 -7.56 -5.98
CA ILE A 160 -0.87 -6.17 -6.12
C ILE A 160 -2.13 -5.89 -5.29
N GLY A 161 -3.00 -6.89 -5.09
CA GLY A 161 -4.19 -6.73 -4.26
C GLY A 161 -3.84 -6.36 -2.83
N VAL A 162 -2.82 -6.99 -2.23
CA VAL A 162 -2.33 -6.63 -0.89
C VAL A 162 -1.77 -5.21 -0.87
N VAL A 163 -1.02 -4.79 -1.91
CA VAL A 163 -0.52 -3.41 -2.02
C VAL A 163 -1.67 -2.41 -2.11
N ILE A 164 -2.71 -2.69 -2.89
CA ILE A 164 -3.90 -1.82 -2.98
C ILE A 164 -4.60 -1.72 -1.62
N GLY A 165 -4.79 -2.85 -0.94
CA GLY A 165 -5.36 -2.88 0.40
C GLY A 165 -4.50 -2.15 1.44
N HIS A 166 -3.17 -2.21 1.32
CA HIS A 166 -2.20 -1.48 2.12
C HIS A 166 -2.40 0.03 1.97
N GLU A 167 -2.42 0.57 0.75
CA GLU A 167 -2.63 2.00 0.53
C GLU A 167 -4.01 2.47 1.02
N MET A 168 -5.06 1.67 0.84
CA MET A 168 -6.37 1.97 1.40
C MET A 168 -6.35 2.01 2.93
N THR A 169 -5.60 1.10 3.57
CA THR A 169 -5.49 1.00 5.03
C THR A 169 -4.76 2.19 5.62
N HIS A 170 -3.81 2.81 4.89
CA HIS A 170 -3.17 4.05 5.30
C HIS A 170 -4.15 5.20 5.57
N GLY A 171 -5.33 5.18 4.96
CA GLY A 171 -6.40 6.13 5.31
C GLY A 171 -6.90 6.01 6.76
N PHE A 172 -6.60 4.89 7.43
CA PHE A 172 -7.13 4.51 8.75
C PHE A 172 -6.05 4.00 9.71
N ASP A 173 -4.76 4.14 9.39
CA ASP A 173 -3.64 3.84 10.27
C ASP A 173 -3.48 4.92 11.36
N ASP A 174 -2.41 4.84 12.13
CA ASP A 174 -2.13 5.77 13.25
C ASP A 174 -2.02 7.24 12.80
N GLN A 175 -1.55 7.51 11.58
CA GLN A 175 -1.41 8.85 11.02
C GLN A 175 -2.62 9.23 10.15
N GLY A 176 -3.02 8.36 9.22
CA GLY A 176 -4.10 8.63 8.28
C GLY A 176 -5.46 8.84 8.95
N ARG A 177 -5.72 8.16 10.08
CA ARG A 177 -6.95 8.34 10.87
C ARG A 177 -7.15 9.76 11.38
N GLN A 178 -6.09 10.57 11.45
CA GLN A 178 -6.14 11.95 11.91
C GLN A 178 -6.65 12.93 10.85
N TYR A 179 -6.81 12.48 9.60
CA TYR A 179 -7.32 13.28 8.49
C TYR A 179 -8.75 12.88 8.13
N ASP A 180 -9.62 13.88 7.92
CA ASP A 180 -10.99 13.65 7.47
C ASP A 180 -11.06 13.29 5.97
N LYS A 181 -12.26 13.02 5.46
CA LYS A 181 -12.52 12.67 4.05
C LYS A 181 -12.14 13.77 3.05
N ASP A 182 -11.99 15.00 3.48
CA ASP A 182 -11.67 16.16 2.66
C ASP A 182 -10.17 16.49 2.70
N GLY A 183 -9.39 15.77 3.51
CA GLY A 183 -7.94 15.93 3.67
C GLY A 183 -7.54 16.94 4.76
N ASN A 184 -8.46 17.34 5.61
CA ASN A 184 -8.13 18.22 6.73
C ASN A 184 -7.62 17.41 7.92
N LEU A 185 -6.57 17.92 8.59
CA LEU A 185 -6.12 17.40 9.88
C LEU A 185 -7.19 17.70 10.92
N LYS A 186 -8.05 16.74 11.17
CA LYS A 186 -9.22 16.87 12.03
C LYS A 186 -9.54 15.52 12.65
N ASP A 187 -9.52 15.44 13.98
CA ASP A 187 -9.97 14.26 14.68
C ASP A 187 -11.48 14.07 14.49
N TRP A 188 -11.85 12.89 14.00
CA TRP A 188 -13.23 12.50 13.72
C TRP A 188 -13.63 11.22 14.46
N TRP A 189 -12.69 10.64 15.20
CA TRP A 189 -12.90 9.47 16.04
C TRP A 189 -13.51 9.87 17.37
N THR A 190 -14.24 8.94 18.03
CA THR A 190 -14.56 9.13 19.44
C THR A 190 -13.31 8.87 20.28
N GLU A 191 -13.20 9.50 21.44
CA GLU A 191 -12.06 9.29 22.36
C GLU A 191 -11.93 7.81 22.77
N GLU A 192 -13.08 7.13 22.96
CA GLU A 192 -13.10 5.69 23.30
C GLU A 192 -12.56 4.84 22.16
N ASP A 193 -12.96 5.11 20.92
CA ASP A 193 -12.48 4.37 19.75
C ASP A 193 -11.00 4.62 19.48
N ALA A 194 -10.53 5.86 19.65
CA ALA A 194 -9.12 6.21 19.56
C ALA A 194 -8.29 5.41 20.56
N LYS A 195 -8.73 5.35 21.82
CA LYS A 195 -8.05 4.57 22.86
C LYS A 195 -8.04 3.07 22.54
N LYS A 196 -9.17 2.50 22.09
CA LYS A 196 -9.25 1.09 21.69
C LYS A 196 -8.35 0.76 20.49
N PHE A 197 -8.18 1.70 19.56
CA PHE A 197 -7.23 1.57 18.46
C PHE A 197 -5.79 1.54 18.98
N GLU A 198 -5.42 2.49 19.84
CA GLU A 198 -4.07 2.59 20.42
C GLU A 198 -3.68 1.34 21.23
N GLU A 199 -4.61 0.80 22.03
CA GLU A 199 -4.41 -0.45 22.77
C GLU A 199 -4.09 -1.63 21.82
N ARG A 200 -4.76 -1.72 20.66
CA ARG A 200 -4.52 -2.75 19.65
C ARG A 200 -3.24 -2.51 18.86
N ALA A 201 -2.96 -1.24 18.54
CA ALA A 201 -1.73 -0.84 17.88
C ALA A 201 -0.49 -1.16 18.74
N GLN A 202 -0.59 -1.01 20.07
CA GLN A 202 0.49 -1.34 20.99
C GLN A 202 0.89 -2.83 20.96
N VAL A 203 -0.05 -3.74 20.66
CA VAL A 203 0.26 -5.16 20.45
C VAL A 203 1.21 -5.33 19.27
N MET A 204 0.98 -4.59 18.18
CA MET A 204 1.84 -4.61 17.00
C MET A 204 3.21 -3.98 17.29
N VAL A 205 3.26 -2.84 17.96
CA VAL A 205 4.54 -2.21 18.38
C VAL A 205 5.38 -3.20 19.18
N ASN A 206 4.82 -3.80 20.22
CA ASN A 206 5.53 -4.74 21.09
C ASN A 206 6.00 -5.99 20.33
N PHE A 207 5.22 -6.48 19.37
CA PHE A 207 5.61 -7.62 18.56
C PHE A 207 6.82 -7.28 17.67
N PHE A 208 6.78 -6.16 16.96
CA PHE A 208 7.89 -5.76 16.08
C PHE A 208 9.14 -5.37 16.88
N ASP A 209 9.01 -4.71 18.02
CA ASP A 209 10.14 -4.43 18.93
C ASP A 209 10.86 -5.70 19.42
N SER A 210 10.16 -6.83 19.48
CA SER A 210 10.75 -8.11 19.85
C SER A 210 11.61 -8.75 18.76
N ILE A 211 11.52 -8.28 17.52
CA ILE A 211 12.20 -8.86 16.36
C ILE A 211 13.66 -8.41 16.32
N GLU A 212 14.59 -9.36 16.41
CA GLU A 212 16.01 -9.12 16.18
C GLU A 212 16.31 -9.16 14.66
N VAL A 213 16.62 -8.01 14.07
CA VAL A 213 16.88 -7.84 12.63
C VAL A 213 18.32 -8.09 12.24
N ALA A 214 19.24 -7.91 13.19
CA ALA A 214 20.65 -8.22 13.11
C ALA A 214 21.18 -8.46 14.53
N PRO A 215 22.35 -9.13 14.71
CA PRO A 215 22.87 -9.43 16.04
C PRO A 215 22.89 -8.23 16.99
N GLY A 216 22.07 -8.28 18.05
CA GLY A 216 21.91 -7.21 19.04
C GLY A 216 21.16 -5.97 18.55
N VAL A 217 20.51 -6.01 17.39
CA VAL A 217 19.73 -4.91 16.82
C VAL A 217 18.28 -5.34 16.61
N HIS A 218 17.37 -4.66 17.27
CA HIS A 218 15.94 -4.89 17.15
C HIS A 218 15.29 -3.93 16.15
N ALA A 219 14.17 -4.36 15.57
CA ALA A 219 13.29 -3.49 14.81
C ALA A 219 12.74 -2.37 15.71
N ASN A 220 12.19 -1.34 15.12
CA ASN A 220 11.53 -0.25 15.84
C ASN A 220 10.04 -0.28 15.50
N GLY A 221 9.27 -0.93 16.36
CA GLY A 221 7.84 -1.13 16.15
C GLY A 221 7.04 0.17 16.14
N GLU A 222 7.47 1.20 16.87
CA GLU A 222 6.84 2.51 16.87
C GLU A 222 7.10 3.27 15.56
N LEU A 223 8.35 3.26 15.06
CA LEU A 223 8.71 3.88 13.78
C LEU A 223 7.96 3.23 12.61
N THR A 224 7.76 1.91 12.66
CA THR A 224 7.18 1.14 11.55
C THR A 224 5.68 0.84 11.74
N LEU A 225 5.03 1.44 12.74
CA LEU A 225 3.66 1.12 13.12
C LEU A 225 2.65 1.30 11.98
N GLY A 226 2.64 2.45 11.33
CA GLY A 226 1.69 2.75 10.25
C GLY A 226 1.81 1.78 9.09
N GLU A 227 3.04 1.48 8.67
CA GLU A 227 3.35 0.52 7.61
C GLU A 227 2.92 -0.91 7.97
N ASN A 228 3.18 -1.32 9.21
CA ASN A 228 2.78 -2.64 9.68
C ASN A 228 1.25 -2.78 9.81
N ILE A 229 0.55 -1.71 10.23
CA ILE A 229 -0.93 -1.66 10.22
C ILE A 229 -1.46 -1.79 8.80
N ALA A 230 -0.83 -1.09 7.85
CA ALA A 230 -1.21 -1.10 6.44
C ALA A 230 -0.99 -2.48 5.80
N ASP A 231 0.14 -3.15 6.06
CA ASP A 231 0.39 -4.52 5.59
C ASP A 231 -0.63 -5.52 6.15
N HIS A 232 -0.89 -5.43 7.45
CA HIS A 232 -1.86 -6.30 8.11
C HIS A 232 -3.29 -6.09 7.57
N GLY A 233 -3.70 -4.84 7.38
CA GLY A 233 -4.99 -4.51 6.76
C GLY A 233 -5.06 -4.94 5.30
N GLY A 234 -4.02 -4.67 4.53
CA GLY A 234 -3.89 -5.05 3.13
C GLY A 234 -4.05 -6.55 2.92
N LEU A 235 -3.36 -7.37 3.72
CA LEU A 235 -3.49 -8.82 3.69
C LEU A 235 -4.93 -9.28 3.95
N GLN A 236 -5.58 -8.74 4.98
CA GLN A 236 -6.93 -9.16 5.35
C GLN A 236 -7.99 -8.71 4.34
N VAL A 237 -7.89 -7.47 3.87
CA VAL A 237 -8.83 -6.90 2.90
C VAL A 237 -8.70 -7.60 1.54
N SER A 238 -7.46 -7.80 1.07
CA SER A 238 -7.22 -8.47 -0.19
C SER A 238 -7.63 -9.94 -0.15
N PHE A 239 -7.35 -10.65 0.94
CA PHE A 239 -7.81 -12.04 1.10
C PHE A 239 -9.33 -12.15 1.10
N ALA A 240 -10.04 -11.23 1.77
CA ALA A 240 -11.50 -11.22 1.77
C ALA A 240 -12.07 -10.96 0.36
N ALA A 241 -11.51 -9.99 -0.39
CA ALA A 241 -11.89 -9.73 -1.77
C ALA A 241 -11.60 -10.92 -2.69
N PHE A 242 -10.45 -11.57 -2.52
CA PHE A 242 -10.07 -12.78 -3.22
C PHE A 242 -11.07 -13.93 -2.98
N LYS A 243 -11.42 -14.21 -1.74
CA LYS A 243 -12.42 -15.24 -1.42
C LYS A 243 -13.75 -14.93 -2.06
N LYS A 244 -14.17 -13.66 -2.11
CA LYS A 244 -15.38 -13.24 -2.78
C LYS A 244 -15.32 -13.42 -4.31
N ALA A 245 -14.18 -13.14 -4.93
CA ALA A 245 -13.97 -13.40 -6.35
C ALA A 245 -14.07 -14.91 -6.66
N MET A 246 -13.53 -15.76 -5.80
CA MET A 246 -13.60 -17.22 -5.96
C MET A 246 -15.02 -17.80 -5.87
N GLU A 247 -15.98 -17.12 -5.25
CA GLU A 247 -17.39 -17.58 -5.25
C GLU A 247 -17.97 -17.60 -6.67
N THR A 248 -17.51 -16.70 -7.54
CA THR A 248 -18.00 -16.58 -8.93
C THR A 248 -17.06 -17.23 -9.94
N ALA A 249 -15.77 -17.32 -9.63
CA ALA A 249 -14.73 -17.91 -10.46
C ALA A 249 -13.82 -18.81 -9.62
N PRO A 250 -14.28 -20.04 -9.27
CA PRO A 250 -13.47 -20.97 -8.49
C PRO A 250 -12.15 -21.31 -9.17
N LEU A 251 -11.07 -21.39 -8.37
CA LEU A 251 -9.74 -21.76 -8.85
C LEU A 251 -9.39 -23.19 -8.40
N GLU A 252 -8.64 -23.88 -9.25
CA GLU A 252 -8.16 -25.24 -8.99
C GLU A 252 -6.81 -25.22 -8.25
N VAL A 253 -6.41 -26.38 -7.72
CA VAL A 253 -5.07 -26.62 -7.22
C VAL A 253 -4.10 -26.62 -8.40
N VAL A 254 -2.99 -25.86 -8.30
CA VAL A 254 -1.94 -25.78 -9.32
C VAL A 254 -0.59 -26.08 -8.66
N ASP A 255 0.19 -26.97 -9.26
CA ASP A 255 1.51 -27.41 -8.77
C ASP A 255 1.48 -27.90 -7.29
N GLY A 256 0.37 -28.47 -6.86
CA GLY A 256 0.17 -28.96 -5.49
C GLY A 256 -0.22 -27.88 -4.47
N PHE A 257 -0.38 -26.62 -4.88
CA PHE A 257 -0.79 -25.52 -4.01
C PHE A 257 -2.27 -25.15 -4.21
N THR A 258 -2.97 -24.99 -3.09
CA THR A 258 -4.34 -24.46 -3.11
C THR A 258 -4.33 -22.98 -3.54
N PRO A 259 -5.48 -22.42 -3.97
CA PRO A 259 -5.57 -20.98 -4.27
C PRO A 259 -5.16 -20.09 -3.10
N GLU A 260 -5.55 -20.45 -1.87
CA GLU A 260 -5.17 -19.71 -0.66
C GLU A 260 -3.65 -19.76 -0.41
N GLN A 261 -3.01 -20.91 -0.61
CA GLN A 261 -1.56 -21.03 -0.50
C GLN A 261 -0.85 -20.17 -1.54
N ARG A 262 -1.33 -20.17 -2.80
CA ARG A 262 -0.76 -19.33 -3.87
C ARG A 262 -0.90 -17.83 -3.57
N PHE A 263 -2.00 -17.39 -2.93
CA PHE A 263 -2.17 -16.03 -2.46
C PHE A 263 -1.04 -15.61 -1.52
N PHE A 264 -0.77 -16.38 -0.47
CA PHE A 264 0.28 -16.04 0.49
C PHE A 264 1.70 -16.20 -0.09
N LEU A 265 1.91 -17.17 -0.97
CA LEU A 265 3.20 -17.33 -1.68
C LEU A 265 3.46 -16.16 -2.63
N ALA A 266 2.44 -15.62 -3.32
CA ALA A 266 2.56 -14.43 -4.15
C ALA A 266 2.92 -13.20 -3.31
N TYR A 267 2.29 -13.02 -2.15
CA TYR A 267 2.65 -11.96 -1.19
C TYR A 267 4.12 -12.07 -0.76
N ALA A 268 4.56 -13.24 -0.35
CA ALA A 268 5.95 -13.45 0.05
C ALA A 268 6.93 -13.17 -1.10
N ASN A 269 6.56 -13.52 -2.32
CA ASN A 269 7.41 -13.34 -3.50
C ASN A 269 7.68 -11.86 -3.83
N VAL A 270 6.71 -10.96 -3.64
CA VAL A 270 6.93 -9.53 -3.93
C VAL A 270 7.93 -8.87 -2.98
N TRP A 271 8.13 -9.43 -1.79
CA TRP A 271 9.10 -8.97 -0.79
C TRP A 271 10.42 -9.74 -0.79
N ALA A 272 10.56 -10.76 -1.66
CA ALA A 272 11.78 -11.53 -1.77
C ALA A 272 12.94 -10.65 -2.24
N GLY A 273 14.03 -10.63 -1.46
CA GLY A 273 15.19 -9.80 -1.77
C GLY A 273 16.38 -10.07 -0.85
N HIS A 274 17.53 -9.55 -1.24
CA HIS A 274 18.75 -9.58 -0.44
C HIS A 274 19.18 -8.15 -0.14
N ILE A 275 19.41 -7.86 1.15
CA ILE A 275 19.85 -6.56 1.65
C ILE A 275 21.21 -6.74 2.29
N ARG A 276 22.16 -5.82 2.04
CA ARG A 276 23.47 -5.82 2.68
C ARG A 276 23.36 -5.52 4.18
N PRO A 277 24.21 -6.09 5.04
CA PRO A 277 24.13 -5.87 6.50
C PRO A 277 24.13 -4.38 6.90
N GLU A 278 24.96 -3.55 6.25
CA GLU A 278 25.05 -2.13 6.54
C GLU A 278 23.73 -1.41 6.21
N GLU A 279 23.06 -1.85 5.14
CA GLU A 279 21.76 -1.29 4.72
C GLU A 279 20.63 -1.73 5.65
N ILE A 280 20.66 -2.96 6.16
CA ILE A 280 19.74 -3.42 7.22
C ILE A 280 19.80 -2.46 8.41
N LEU A 281 21.02 -2.16 8.91
CA LEU A 281 21.23 -1.26 10.04
C LEU A 281 20.76 0.17 9.77
N ARG A 282 20.96 0.65 8.53
CA ARG A 282 20.50 1.98 8.12
C ARG A 282 19.00 2.07 8.05
N LEU A 283 18.35 1.13 7.34
CA LEU A 283 16.91 1.10 7.17
C LEU A 283 16.18 0.95 8.50
N THR A 284 16.64 0.06 9.38
CA THR A 284 16.02 -0.13 10.72
C THR A 284 15.94 1.15 11.55
N LYS A 285 16.82 2.13 11.29
CA LYS A 285 16.85 3.41 12.02
C LYS A 285 16.08 4.54 11.36
N LEU A 286 15.89 4.50 10.04
CA LEU A 286 15.48 5.67 9.26
C LEU A 286 14.23 5.42 8.40
N ASP A 287 13.94 4.16 8.08
CA ASP A 287 12.83 3.81 7.19
C ASP A 287 11.58 3.47 8.02
N PRO A 288 10.43 4.09 7.74
CA PRO A 288 9.18 3.73 8.39
C PRO A 288 8.66 2.34 7.97
N HIS A 289 9.22 1.73 6.89
CA HIS A 289 8.87 0.39 6.48
C HIS A 289 9.69 -0.66 7.23
N SER A 290 9.05 -1.73 7.63
CA SER A 290 9.74 -2.95 8.03
C SER A 290 10.53 -3.52 6.86
N LEU A 291 11.67 -4.17 7.14
CA LEU A 291 12.45 -4.87 6.10
C LEU A 291 11.58 -5.93 5.42
N GLY A 292 11.78 -6.17 4.11
CA GLY A 292 10.96 -7.07 3.29
C GLY A 292 10.68 -8.43 3.93
N LYS A 293 11.70 -9.04 4.57
CA LYS A 293 11.52 -10.27 5.36
C LYS A 293 10.43 -10.11 6.43
N TRP A 294 10.44 -9.00 7.16
CA TRP A 294 9.54 -8.78 8.29
C TRP A 294 8.17 -8.22 7.89
N ARG A 295 8.04 -7.70 6.69
CA ARG A 295 6.71 -7.45 6.08
C ARG A 295 5.97 -8.77 5.84
N VAL A 296 6.70 -9.87 5.60
CA VAL A 296 6.13 -11.23 5.47
C VAL A 296 6.07 -11.94 6.82
N ASP A 297 7.22 -12.21 7.41
CA ASP A 297 7.35 -13.05 8.62
C ASP A 297 6.78 -12.36 9.88
N GLY A 298 6.68 -11.03 9.87
CA GLY A 298 6.06 -10.26 10.94
C GLY A 298 4.54 -10.05 10.78
N ALA A 299 4.02 -10.04 9.54
CA ALA A 299 2.59 -9.85 9.31
C ALA A 299 1.79 -11.15 9.31
N LEU A 300 2.28 -12.21 8.63
CA LEU A 300 1.55 -13.48 8.47
C LEU A 300 1.15 -14.16 9.79
N PRO A 301 1.98 -14.13 10.87
CA PRO A 301 1.60 -14.72 12.16
C PRO A 301 0.34 -14.12 12.82
N HIS A 302 -0.12 -12.98 12.33
CA HIS A 302 -1.34 -12.34 12.80
C HIS A 302 -2.56 -12.58 11.90
N ILE A 303 -2.42 -13.36 10.80
CA ILE A 303 -3.46 -13.61 9.80
C ILE A 303 -4.05 -15.00 9.97
N GLN A 304 -5.26 -15.13 10.49
CA GLN A 304 -5.91 -16.41 10.75
C GLN A 304 -5.98 -17.31 9.49
N ASN A 305 -6.29 -16.75 8.34
CA ASN A 305 -6.40 -17.48 7.08
C ASN A 305 -5.06 -18.10 6.60
N TRP A 306 -3.93 -17.53 7.02
CA TRP A 306 -2.61 -18.13 6.76
C TRP A 306 -2.42 -19.42 7.56
N TYR A 307 -2.85 -19.43 8.84
CA TYR A 307 -2.84 -20.65 9.66
C TYR A 307 -3.65 -21.77 9.01
N GLU A 308 -4.83 -21.45 8.50
CA GLU A 308 -5.71 -22.40 7.83
C GLU A 308 -5.11 -22.91 6.53
N ALA A 309 -4.56 -22.03 5.69
CA ALA A 309 -3.99 -22.39 4.40
C ALA A 309 -2.78 -23.36 4.51
N PHE A 310 -1.97 -23.19 5.56
CA PHE A 310 -0.75 -23.99 5.74
C PHE A 310 -0.80 -24.97 6.91
N ASN A 311 -1.95 -25.11 7.58
CA ASN A 311 -2.14 -25.97 8.75
C ASN A 311 -1.11 -25.68 9.87
N ILE A 312 -0.85 -24.38 10.13
CA ILE A 312 0.11 -23.93 11.14
C ILE A 312 -0.38 -24.26 12.54
N THR A 313 0.48 -24.84 13.35
CA THR A 313 0.23 -25.31 14.71
C THR A 313 1.18 -24.66 15.71
N GLU A 314 0.95 -24.88 17.01
CA GLU A 314 1.82 -24.38 18.09
C GLU A 314 3.27 -24.90 18.04
N HIS A 315 3.55 -25.91 17.22
CA HIS A 315 4.89 -26.46 17.02
C HIS A 315 5.69 -25.75 15.92
N ASP A 316 5.05 -24.84 15.16
CA ASP A 316 5.70 -24.12 14.06
C ASP A 316 6.39 -22.85 14.56
N PRO A 317 7.60 -22.51 14.04
CA PRO A 317 8.41 -21.39 14.54
C PRO A 317 7.73 -20.02 14.45
N MET A 318 6.81 -19.83 13.49
CA MET A 318 6.09 -18.57 13.27
C MET A 318 4.72 -18.55 14.00
N PHE A 319 4.43 -19.53 14.84
CA PHE A 319 3.15 -19.56 15.56
C PHE A 319 3.08 -18.42 16.60
N VAL A 320 1.98 -17.69 16.56
CA VAL A 320 1.59 -16.70 17.59
C VAL A 320 0.23 -17.09 18.14
N ALA A 321 0.14 -17.24 19.48
CA ALA A 321 -1.11 -17.60 20.14
C ALA A 321 -2.22 -16.57 19.82
N LYS A 322 -3.46 -17.03 19.64
CA LYS A 322 -4.58 -16.23 19.14
C LYS A 322 -4.83 -14.95 19.96
N ASP A 323 -4.70 -15.03 21.27
CA ASP A 323 -4.86 -13.93 22.22
C ASP A 323 -3.72 -12.89 22.15
N LYS A 324 -2.62 -13.21 21.49
CA LYS A 324 -1.46 -12.32 21.26
C LYS A 324 -1.40 -11.74 19.85
N ARG A 325 -2.35 -12.11 18.98
CA ARG A 325 -2.38 -11.57 17.61
C ARG A 325 -2.94 -10.17 17.57
N VAL A 326 -2.45 -9.39 16.63
CA VAL A 326 -2.98 -8.06 16.33
C VAL A 326 -4.45 -8.17 15.91
N SER A 327 -5.32 -7.33 16.47
CA SER A 327 -6.77 -7.38 16.27
C SER A 327 -7.38 -6.07 15.79
N ILE A 328 -6.59 -5.19 15.16
CA ILE A 328 -7.09 -3.90 14.65
C ILE A 328 -8.19 -4.13 13.60
N TRP A 329 -7.93 -5.00 12.64
CA TRP A 329 -8.83 -5.32 11.53
C TRP A 329 -9.58 -6.65 11.70
N LEU A 330 -9.55 -7.24 12.90
CA LEU A 330 -10.28 -8.48 13.17
C LEU A 330 -11.71 -8.20 13.63
N SER A 331 -12.67 -8.87 12.99
CA SER A 331 -14.03 -9.04 13.50
C SER A 331 -14.12 -10.38 14.23
N LEU A 332 -14.79 -10.42 15.39
CA LEU A 332 -15.01 -11.66 16.16
C LEU A 332 -15.91 -12.68 15.43
N ILE A 333 -16.59 -12.28 14.36
CA ILE A 333 -17.50 -13.17 13.58
C ILE A 333 -16.74 -14.31 12.88
N HIS A 334 -15.41 -14.28 12.85
CA HIS A 334 -14.55 -15.32 12.26
C HIS A 334 -13.68 -16.02 13.31
N ILE A 335 -14.17 -16.09 14.55
CA ILE A 335 -13.53 -16.85 15.64
C ILE A 335 -14.20 -18.19 15.83
#